data_48ed91bb4e3465bc20d10acb8a72ac87
#
_entry.id   48ed91bb4e3465bc20d10acb8a72ac87
#
_cell.length_a   1.000
_cell.length_b   1.000
_cell.length_c   1.000
_cell.angle_alpha   90.00
_cell.angle_beta   90.00
_cell.angle_gamma   90.00
#
_symmetry.space_group_name_H-M   'P 1'
#
loop_
_entity.id
_entity.type
_entity.pdbx_description
1 polymer ?
#
loop_
_entity_poly.entity_id
_entity_poly.type
_entity_poly.pdbx_seq_one_letter_code
_entity_poly.pdbx_strand_id
1 'polypeptide(L)'
;MPTWLYQSAHLTGPVRKICEDELAPHLDALSAKFEGWLAPKTPWTPSKVSAGRMETLKKAIVGLVMTVEEIEGSFKLNQHKSDVDHAGVTNALALQDDAGAQAIGQQMVALRPQLDYISPLGASKPADGRKAP
;
A
#
# COMPACT_ATOMS: atom_id res chain seq x y z
N MET A 1 -1.75 26.14 -9.00
CA MET A 1 -1.22 25.88 -7.64
C MET A 1 -0.90 24.38 -7.54
N PRO A 2 0.30 23.99 -7.11
CA PRO A 2 0.64 22.57 -6.91
C PRO A 2 -0.34 21.92 -5.94
N THR A 3 -0.67 20.66 -6.17
CA THR A 3 -1.55 19.89 -5.29
C THR A 3 -1.06 18.45 -5.21
N TRP A 4 -1.54 17.71 -4.20
CA TRP A 4 -1.21 16.31 -3.98
C TRP A 4 -2.30 15.42 -4.56
N LEU A 5 -1.90 14.28 -5.11
CA LEU A 5 -2.76 13.16 -5.40
C LEU A 5 -2.54 12.10 -4.31
N TYR A 6 -3.61 11.53 -3.80
CA TYR A 6 -3.50 10.55 -2.73
C TYR A 6 -4.73 9.66 -2.60
N GLN A 7 -4.51 8.54 -1.96
CA GLN A 7 -5.54 7.72 -1.35
C GLN A 7 -5.23 7.62 0.14
N SER A 8 -6.23 7.73 0.98
CA SER A 8 -6.09 7.52 2.41
C SER A 8 -7.27 6.73 2.96
N ALA A 9 -7.02 5.98 4.02
CA ALA A 9 -8.04 5.34 4.82
C ALA A 9 -7.91 5.82 6.26
N HIS A 10 -9.03 6.26 6.83
CA HIS A 10 -9.14 6.56 8.24
C HIS A 10 -9.83 5.39 8.93
N LEU A 11 -9.21 4.88 9.98
CA LEU A 11 -9.74 3.81 10.79
C LEU A 11 -10.08 4.36 12.16
N THR A 12 -11.30 4.13 12.62
CA THR A 12 -11.79 4.58 13.93
C THR A 12 -12.24 3.40 14.76
N GLY A 13 -11.95 3.42 16.05
CA GLY A 13 -12.38 2.40 16.99
C GLY A 13 -11.60 2.42 18.30
N PRO A 14 -12.03 1.64 19.29
CA PRO A 14 -11.35 1.56 20.58
C PRO A 14 -9.96 0.94 20.44
N VAL A 15 -9.02 1.51 21.19
CA VAL A 15 -7.63 1.06 21.25
C VAL A 15 -7.34 0.51 22.63
N ARG A 16 -6.71 -0.66 22.70
CA ARG A 16 -6.17 -1.22 23.95
C ARG A 16 -4.68 -1.53 23.83
N LYS A 17 -4.02 -1.59 24.96
CA LYS A 17 -2.65 -2.11 25.04
C LYS A 17 -2.66 -3.62 24.81
N ILE A 18 -1.70 -4.13 24.06
CA ILE A 18 -1.44 -5.56 23.90
C ILE A 18 -0.86 -6.10 25.23
N CYS A 19 -1.34 -7.25 25.69
CA CYS A 19 -0.84 -7.92 26.88
C CYS A 19 0.56 -8.54 26.62
N GLU A 20 1.31 -8.83 27.68
CA GLU A 20 2.67 -9.36 27.53
C GLU A 20 2.71 -10.72 26.81
N ASP A 21 1.73 -11.58 27.07
CA ASP A 21 1.56 -12.88 26.42
C ASP A 21 1.16 -12.78 24.94
N GLU A 22 0.50 -11.69 24.53
CA GLU A 22 0.17 -11.40 23.12
C GLU A 22 1.34 -10.76 22.37
N LEU A 23 2.23 -10.01 23.07
CA LEU A 23 3.27 -9.21 22.43
C LEU A 23 4.31 -10.06 21.69
N ALA A 24 4.80 -11.14 22.33
CA ALA A 24 5.82 -11.99 21.71
C ALA A 24 5.31 -12.69 20.44
N PRO A 25 4.15 -13.36 20.41
CA PRO A 25 3.58 -13.92 19.18
C PRO A 25 3.34 -12.87 18.08
N HIS A 26 2.93 -11.65 18.46
CA HIS A 26 2.74 -10.56 17.50
C HIS A 26 4.05 -10.14 16.84
N LEU A 27 5.13 -9.96 17.62
CA LEU A 27 6.46 -9.61 17.10
C LEU A 27 7.05 -10.72 16.23
N ASP A 28 6.83 -11.98 16.58
CA ASP A 28 7.27 -13.12 15.78
C ASP A 28 6.54 -13.16 14.43
N ALA A 29 5.23 -12.98 14.42
CA ALA A 29 4.44 -12.93 13.19
C ALA A 29 4.83 -11.74 12.29
N LEU A 30 5.06 -10.56 12.89
CA LEU A 30 5.52 -9.37 12.18
C LEU A 30 6.88 -9.60 11.53
N SER A 31 7.83 -10.14 12.30
CA SER A 31 9.19 -10.46 11.81
C SER A 31 9.14 -11.48 10.68
N ALA A 32 8.39 -12.56 10.83
CA ALA A 32 8.25 -13.61 9.81
C ALA A 32 7.69 -13.04 8.51
N LYS A 33 6.68 -12.15 8.58
CA LYS A 33 6.09 -11.51 7.42
C LYS A 33 7.10 -10.67 6.64
N PHE A 34 7.82 -9.76 7.32
CA PHE A 34 8.74 -8.85 6.64
C PHE A 34 10.04 -9.53 6.21
N GLU A 35 10.57 -10.48 6.99
CA GLU A 35 11.73 -11.28 6.57
C GLU A 35 11.40 -12.16 5.37
N GLY A 36 10.15 -12.64 5.25
CA GLY A 36 9.70 -13.40 4.08
C GLY A 36 9.77 -12.60 2.77
N TRP A 37 9.64 -11.27 2.81
CA TRP A 37 9.78 -10.41 1.63
C TRP A 37 11.24 -10.25 1.15
N LEU A 38 12.20 -10.62 1.99
CA LEU A 38 13.62 -10.53 1.68
C LEU A 38 14.20 -11.82 1.06
N ALA A 39 13.33 -12.77 0.67
CA ALA A 39 13.78 -13.97 -0.04
C ALA A 39 14.60 -13.61 -1.31
N PRO A 40 15.67 -14.35 -1.63
CA PRO A 40 16.10 -15.65 -1.06
C PRO A 40 17.02 -15.55 0.19
N LYS A 41 17.16 -14.39 0.81
CA LYS A 41 17.95 -14.23 2.03
C LYS A 41 17.40 -15.13 3.14
N THR A 42 18.30 -15.80 3.92
CA THR A 42 17.88 -16.54 5.10
C THR A 42 17.21 -15.60 6.12
N PRO A 43 15.97 -15.87 6.52
CA PRO A 43 15.25 -15.00 7.43
C PRO A 43 15.96 -14.82 8.77
N TRP A 44 15.84 -13.63 9.34
CA TRP A 44 16.19 -13.42 10.74
C TRP A 44 15.16 -14.11 11.64
N THR A 45 15.62 -14.71 12.74
CA THR A 45 14.74 -15.34 13.72
C THR A 45 15.12 -14.89 15.14
N PRO A 46 14.15 -14.82 16.07
CA PRO A 46 14.39 -14.45 17.48
C PRO A 46 15.45 -15.32 18.18
N SER A 47 15.65 -16.55 17.73
CA SER A 47 16.68 -17.47 18.28
C SER A 47 18.12 -16.95 18.13
N LYS A 48 18.35 -15.94 17.29
CA LYS A 48 19.66 -15.27 17.14
C LYS A 48 19.97 -14.28 18.28
N VAL A 49 19.00 -14.03 19.16
CA VAL A 49 19.15 -13.11 20.30
C VAL A 49 19.03 -13.90 21.59
N SER A 50 19.89 -13.62 22.58
CA SER A 50 19.79 -14.27 23.89
C SER A 50 18.46 -13.93 24.58
N ALA A 51 17.92 -14.87 25.35
CA ALA A 51 16.64 -14.70 26.04
C ALA A 51 16.62 -13.45 26.94
N GLY A 52 17.67 -13.18 27.70
CA GLY A 52 17.75 -12.01 28.57
C GLY A 52 17.75 -10.70 27.80
N ARG A 53 18.40 -10.64 26.65
CA ARG A 53 18.36 -9.46 25.76
C ARG A 53 16.99 -9.29 25.14
N MET A 54 16.33 -10.37 24.73
CA MET A 54 14.98 -10.33 24.19
C MET A 54 13.98 -9.77 25.20
N GLU A 55 14.05 -10.23 26.45
CA GLU A 55 13.21 -9.69 27.53
C GLU A 55 13.44 -8.20 27.77
N THR A 56 14.69 -7.75 27.73
CA THR A 56 15.01 -6.31 27.86
C THR A 56 14.44 -5.50 26.70
N LEU A 57 14.53 -6.01 25.47
CA LEU A 57 13.97 -5.35 24.28
C LEU A 57 12.44 -5.25 24.33
N LYS A 58 11.76 -6.33 24.75
CA LYS A 58 10.30 -6.35 24.90
C LYS A 58 9.80 -5.32 25.91
N LYS A 59 10.52 -5.07 27.00
CA LYS A 59 10.17 -4.06 28.00
C LYS A 59 10.19 -2.64 27.45
N ALA A 60 10.93 -2.37 26.38
CA ALA A 60 11.01 -1.07 25.73
C ALA A 60 9.91 -0.85 24.66
N ILE A 61 9.06 -1.86 24.40
CA ILE A 61 8.03 -1.83 23.37
C ILE A 61 6.65 -1.78 24.01
N VAL A 62 5.79 -0.95 23.48
CA VAL A 62 4.36 -0.94 23.79
C VAL A 62 3.60 -1.31 22.53
N GLY A 63 2.90 -2.43 22.56
CA GLY A 63 1.98 -2.83 21.49
C GLY A 63 0.59 -2.24 21.74
N LEU A 64 -0.05 -1.79 20.66
CA LEU A 64 -1.44 -1.32 20.67
C LEU A 64 -2.23 -2.11 19.64
N VAL A 65 -3.47 -2.41 19.95
CA VAL A 65 -4.43 -2.99 19.00
C VAL A 65 -5.70 -2.17 18.98
N MET A 66 -6.17 -1.87 17.77
CA MET A 66 -7.43 -1.19 17.53
C MET A 66 -8.46 -2.18 17.01
N THR A 67 -9.64 -2.20 17.60
CA THR A 67 -10.81 -2.84 17.00
C THR A 67 -11.43 -1.84 16.04
N VAL A 68 -11.35 -2.11 14.74
CA VAL A 68 -11.86 -1.18 13.74
C VAL A 68 -13.39 -1.27 13.72
N GLU A 69 -14.05 -0.15 14.01
CA GLU A 69 -15.50 0.01 13.97
C GLU A 69 -15.97 0.79 12.74
N GLU A 70 -15.12 1.71 12.25
CA GLU A 70 -15.42 2.52 11.09
C GLU A 70 -14.21 2.65 10.18
N ILE A 71 -14.46 2.64 8.86
CA ILE A 71 -13.45 2.86 7.83
C ILE A 71 -13.97 3.91 6.86
N GLU A 72 -13.25 5.03 6.75
CA GLU A 72 -13.51 6.08 5.77
C GLU A 72 -12.40 6.14 4.73
N GLY A 73 -12.78 6.13 3.45
CA GLY A 73 -11.84 6.29 2.33
C GLY A 73 -11.86 7.69 1.75
N SER A 74 -10.69 8.28 1.50
CA SER A 74 -10.57 9.55 0.79
C SER A 74 -9.65 9.40 -0.43
N PHE A 75 -10.16 9.78 -1.59
CA PHE A 75 -9.48 9.61 -2.87
C PHE A 75 -9.42 10.94 -3.62
N LYS A 76 -8.22 11.42 -3.86
CA LYS A 76 -7.97 12.63 -4.64
C LYS A 76 -7.13 12.26 -5.87
N LEU A 77 -7.81 11.99 -6.97
CA LEU A 77 -7.25 11.40 -8.19
C LEU A 77 -7.57 12.24 -9.45
N ASN A 78 -7.66 13.55 -9.30
CA ASN A 78 -8.03 14.47 -10.38
C ASN A 78 -9.39 14.20 -11.02
N GLN A 79 -10.37 13.71 -10.25
CA GLN A 79 -11.70 13.35 -10.74
C GLN A 79 -12.46 14.55 -11.37
N HIS A 80 -12.13 15.77 -10.95
CA HIS A 80 -12.76 17.03 -11.42
C HIS A 80 -12.04 17.69 -12.61
N LYS A 81 -10.91 17.13 -13.06
CA LYS A 81 -10.11 17.69 -14.15
C LYS A 81 -10.63 17.27 -15.53
N SER A 82 -10.26 18.03 -16.56
CA SER A 82 -10.50 17.66 -17.95
C SER A 82 -9.84 16.33 -18.30
N ASP A 83 -10.32 15.65 -19.34
CA ASP A 83 -9.72 14.38 -19.79
C ASP A 83 -8.25 14.56 -20.20
N VAL A 84 -7.93 15.69 -20.85
CA VAL A 84 -6.56 16.02 -21.26
C VAL A 84 -5.64 16.18 -20.05
N ASP A 85 -6.07 16.94 -19.03
CA ASP A 85 -5.30 17.13 -17.80
C ASP A 85 -5.16 15.81 -17.03
N HIS A 86 -6.25 15.03 -16.96
CA HIS A 86 -6.26 13.74 -16.28
C HIS A 86 -5.26 12.78 -16.93
N ALA A 87 -5.32 12.62 -18.26
CA ALA A 87 -4.39 11.75 -19.00
C ALA A 87 -2.94 12.24 -18.89
N GLY A 88 -2.71 13.55 -19.00
CA GLY A 88 -1.37 14.14 -18.87
C GLY A 88 -0.73 13.85 -17.51
N VAL A 89 -1.46 14.03 -16.42
CA VAL A 89 -0.96 13.72 -15.05
C VAL A 89 -0.76 12.22 -14.88
N THR A 90 -1.68 11.40 -15.36
CA THR A 90 -1.57 9.93 -15.27
C THR A 90 -0.31 9.43 -15.97
N ASN A 91 -0.04 9.92 -17.19
CA ASN A 91 1.16 9.57 -17.94
C ASN A 91 2.45 10.03 -17.24
N ALA A 92 2.44 11.22 -16.63
CA ALA A 92 3.59 11.73 -15.88
C ALA A 92 3.89 10.87 -14.63
N LEU A 93 2.85 10.40 -13.92
CA LEU A 93 3.00 9.49 -12.77
C LEU A 93 3.56 8.13 -13.19
N ALA A 94 3.15 7.62 -14.34
CA ALA A 94 3.62 6.36 -14.89
C ALA A 94 5.12 6.34 -15.19
N LEU A 95 5.69 7.51 -15.50
CA LEU A 95 7.11 7.67 -15.83
C LEU A 95 8.02 7.93 -14.62
N GLN A 96 7.45 8.10 -13.42
CA GLN A 96 8.23 8.28 -12.21
C GLN A 96 8.83 6.95 -11.72
N ASP A 97 10.07 7.00 -11.24
CA ASP A 97 10.70 5.86 -10.56
C ASP A 97 10.28 5.82 -9.07
N ASP A 98 8.96 5.76 -8.86
CA ASP A 98 8.32 5.71 -7.55
C ASP A 98 7.08 4.83 -7.61
N ALA A 99 7.10 3.75 -6.82
CA ALA A 99 6.01 2.77 -6.82
C ALA A 99 4.67 3.35 -6.35
N GLY A 100 4.69 4.34 -5.44
CA GLY A 100 3.49 5.02 -4.97
C GLY A 100 2.88 5.89 -6.07
N ALA A 101 3.70 6.65 -6.80
CA ALA A 101 3.27 7.45 -7.93
C ALA A 101 2.66 6.56 -9.03
N GLN A 102 3.32 5.45 -9.36
CA GLN A 102 2.83 4.49 -10.34
C GLN A 102 1.49 3.87 -9.91
N ALA A 103 1.34 3.50 -8.64
CA ALA A 103 0.09 2.96 -8.09
C ALA A 103 -1.07 3.97 -8.20
N ILE A 104 -0.82 5.25 -7.90
CA ILE A 104 -1.81 6.32 -8.11
C ILE A 104 -2.15 6.46 -9.59
N GLY A 105 -1.17 6.42 -10.49
CA GLY A 105 -1.40 6.43 -11.94
C GLY A 105 -2.30 5.29 -12.41
N GLN A 106 -2.09 4.06 -11.91
CA GLN A 106 -2.94 2.91 -12.21
C GLN A 106 -4.39 3.11 -11.76
N GLN A 107 -4.60 3.69 -10.57
CA GLN A 107 -5.94 4.01 -10.09
C GLN A 107 -6.62 5.08 -10.95
N MET A 108 -5.86 6.07 -11.44
CA MET A 108 -6.38 7.08 -12.35
C MET A 108 -6.78 6.50 -13.70
N VAL A 109 -6.02 5.55 -14.25
CA VAL A 109 -6.41 4.78 -15.44
C VAL A 109 -7.72 4.02 -15.19
N ALA A 110 -7.86 3.36 -14.05
CA ALA A 110 -9.07 2.61 -13.71
C ALA A 110 -10.32 3.50 -13.59
N LEU A 111 -10.16 4.77 -13.20
CA LEU A 111 -11.27 5.74 -13.13
C LEU A 111 -11.77 6.18 -14.50
N ARG A 112 -10.91 6.22 -15.52
CA ARG A 112 -11.27 6.65 -16.88
C ARG A 112 -10.66 5.73 -17.94
N PRO A 113 -11.05 4.46 -17.98
CA PRO A 113 -10.43 3.46 -18.86
C PRO A 113 -10.66 3.72 -20.38
N GLN A 114 -11.56 4.65 -20.71
CA GLN A 114 -11.86 5.05 -22.08
C GLN A 114 -10.82 6.00 -22.69
N LEU A 115 -9.93 6.59 -21.87
CA LEU A 115 -8.91 7.51 -22.37
C LEU A 115 -7.69 6.75 -22.90
N ASP A 116 -6.97 7.39 -23.82
CA ASP A 116 -5.70 6.86 -24.32
C ASP A 116 -4.56 7.28 -23.36
N TYR A 117 -3.82 6.32 -22.85
CA TYR A 117 -2.67 6.54 -21.98
C TYR A 117 -1.39 6.04 -22.64
N ILE A 118 -0.26 6.73 -22.39
CA ILE A 118 1.06 6.26 -22.80
C ILE A 118 1.34 4.99 -21.98
N SER A 119 1.60 3.88 -22.67
CA SER A 119 1.80 2.58 -22.01
C SER A 119 3.23 2.37 -21.52
N PRO A 120 3.50 2.60 -20.22
CA PRO A 120 4.31 1.67 -19.45
C PRO A 120 3.51 0.92 -18.39
N LEU A 121 2.26 1.27 -18.15
CA LEU A 121 1.44 0.69 -17.06
C LEU A 121 0.73 -0.61 -17.46
N GLY A 122 1.19 -1.32 -18.48
CA GLY A 122 0.86 -2.74 -18.71
C GLY A 122 -0.62 -3.10 -18.91
N ALA A 123 -1.50 -2.16 -19.19
CA ALA A 123 -2.87 -2.47 -19.60
C ALA A 123 -2.86 -2.81 -21.09
N SER A 124 -2.73 -4.10 -21.43
CA SER A 124 -3.12 -4.59 -22.74
C SER A 124 -4.57 -4.19 -22.99
N LYS A 125 -4.78 -3.32 -23.99
CA LYS A 125 -6.09 -3.00 -24.54
C LYS A 125 -6.83 -4.32 -24.79
N PRO A 126 -8.04 -4.54 -24.26
CA PRO A 126 -8.80 -5.71 -24.65
C PRO A 126 -8.95 -5.66 -26.17
N ALA A 127 -8.56 -6.74 -26.82
CA ALA A 127 -8.70 -6.87 -28.27
C ALA A 127 -10.17 -6.65 -28.62
N ASP A 128 -10.45 -5.54 -29.32
CA ASP A 128 -11.78 -5.22 -29.84
C ASP A 128 -12.14 -6.32 -30.86
N GLY A 129 -13.00 -7.24 -30.43
CA GLY A 129 -13.51 -8.34 -31.26
C GLY A 129 -14.53 -7.86 -32.28
N ARG A 130 -14.16 -6.90 -33.13
CA ARG A 130 -14.96 -6.61 -34.35
C ARG A 130 -14.63 -7.63 -35.41
N LYS A 131 -15.49 -8.63 -35.52
CA LYS A 131 -15.67 -9.35 -36.82
C LYS A 131 -16.16 -8.34 -37.85
N ALA A 132 -15.38 -8.15 -38.90
CA ALA A 132 -15.84 -7.51 -40.11
C ALA A 132 -16.84 -8.46 -40.86
N PRO A 133 -17.72 -7.90 -41.68
CA PRO A 133 -18.84 -8.57 -42.31
C PRO A 133 -18.45 -9.66 -43.33
#